data_08f14121a39c0ebbe12350a9b726325d
#
_entry.id   08f14121a39c0ebbe12350a9b726325d
#
_cell.length_a   1.000
_cell.length_b   1.000
_cell.length_c   1.000
_cell.angle_alpha   90.00
_cell.angle_beta   90.00
_cell.angle_gamma   90.00
#
_symmetry.space_group_name_H-M   'P 1'
#
loop_
_entity.id
_entity.type
_entity.pdbx_description
1 polymer ?
#
loop_
_entity_poly.entity_id
_entity_poly.type
_entity_poly.pdbx_seq_one_letter_code
_entity_poly.pdbx_strand_id
1 'polypeptide(L)'
;MFNFSSSNRIQILQEAQSEIFDIIVIGGGITGAGIALDAASRGLSVLLLEKDDFASGTSSRSTKLIHGGLRYLKQLEFKLVRQVGLERAILYKNAKHLVRPEPMLLPIIEGGSLGKVSTSFALWLYEFLAGVPLNEQKRMLNSNECIQTEPLMDSAIIRGGALYTEYRTDDARLTITVLKTAVKIGAKAVNHAAVIDLVYDNGKIKGVRVQEKSSHSEFQILAHTVVNAAGPWVDEIRLKEGPLVGKQLHLTQGIHLVVQHKKFALKQAVYFDSSDKRMIFAIPRDGCTYIGTTDTNYSGDKSNPTISVADVQYLLDACNLIFPTIHLSQNDVISSWSGLRPLIHEEGKSPSELSRKDELFISASGMISIAGGKLTGYRLMAKRVVDEIALKLNRNELRLIPKSRTEELKLSGGDFINEHDIIEFKDILCGQAKQVNCTYNTIDEWVNRYGKDAEHIVEIAFALWPEISEKEWVPDIAEMHYVIHFEMCLHPSDYFVRRTSNLYFNRENLLRKFDVLYPWFVKIAQLNNEVAKQFAEQIINEIDLALDFK
;
A
#
# COMPACT_ATOMS: atom_id res chain seq x y z
N MET A 1 -7.66 -23.72 -12.59
CA MET A 1 -8.50 -22.51 -12.44
C MET A 1 -7.82 -21.60 -11.40
N PHE A 2 -7.66 -20.31 -11.66
CA PHE A 2 -6.97 -19.39 -10.74
C PHE A 2 -7.84 -19.20 -9.48
N ASN A 3 -7.34 -19.66 -8.32
CA ASN A 3 -8.14 -19.77 -7.09
C ASN A 3 -7.91 -18.57 -6.14
N PHE A 4 -8.37 -17.37 -6.53
CA PHE A 4 -8.26 -16.18 -5.68
C PHE A 4 -9.62 -15.47 -5.54
N SER A 5 -10.67 -16.27 -5.35
CA SER A 5 -12.06 -15.82 -5.18
C SER A 5 -12.45 -15.79 -3.69
N SER A 6 -13.28 -14.80 -3.33
CA SER A 6 -13.87 -14.73 -1.99
C SER A 6 -14.73 -15.96 -1.65
N SER A 7 -15.35 -16.60 -2.64
CA SER A 7 -16.15 -17.82 -2.46
C SER A 7 -15.34 -19.06 -2.07
N ASN A 8 -14.03 -19.08 -2.36
CA ASN A 8 -13.19 -20.25 -2.13
C ASN A 8 -12.45 -20.24 -0.78
N ARG A 9 -12.64 -19.18 0.03
CA ARG A 9 -11.91 -18.96 1.28
C ARG A 9 -12.04 -20.13 2.27
N ILE A 10 -13.26 -20.55 2.54
CA ILE A 10 -13.55 -21.68 3.46
C ILE A 10 -12.95 -22.98 2.93
N GLN A 11 -13.10 -23.24 1.64
CA GLN A 11 -12.53 -24.44 1.01
C GLN A 11 -11.00 -24.45 1.13
N ILE A 12 -10.33 -23.32 0.89
CA ILE A 12 -8.86 -23.20 1.05
C ILE A 12 -8.45 -23.53 2.50
N LEU A 13 -9.17 -23.02 3.52
CA LEU A 13 -8.89 -23.32 4.93
C LEU A 13 -9.13 -24.80 5.27
N GLN A 14 -10.20 -25.40 4.74
CA GLN A 14 -10.50 -26.83 4.94
C GLN A 14 -9.41 -27.72 4.32
N GLU A 15 -9.01 -27.45 3.09
CA GLU A 15 -7.93 -28.20 2.40
C GLU A 15 -6.60 -28.04 3.14
N ALA A 16 -6.31 -26.82 3.64
CA ALA A 16 -5.06 -26.52 4.34
C ALA A 16 -4.85 -27.35 5.62
N GLN A 17 -5.90 -27.86 6.26
CA GLN A 17 -5.77 -28.74 7.44
C GLN A 17 -5.13 -30.10 7.13
N SER A 18 -5.22 -30.56 5.89
CA SER A 18 -4.64 -31.83 5.45
C SER A 18 -3.23 -31.69 4.87
N GLU A 19 -2.70 -30.46 4.79
CA GLU A 19 -1.38 -30.16 4.22
C GLU A 19 -0.40 -29.70 5.30
N ILE A 20 0.88 -29.97 5.09
CA ILE A 20 1.97 -29.33 5.87
C ILE A 20 2.68 -28.36 4.93
N PHE A 21 2.55 -27.06 5.21
CA PHE A 21 3.20 -26.02 4.41
C PHE A 21 4.68 -25.88 4.76
N ASP A 22 5.49 -25.47 3.80
CA ASP A 22 6.85 -25.02 4.10
C ASP A 22 6.80 -23.76 4.99
N ILE A 23 5.86 -22.85 4.68
CA ILE A 23 5.74 -21.57 5.34
C ILE A 23 4.26 -21.18 5.55
N ILE A 24 3.91 -20.79 6.78
CA ILE A 24 2.71 -19.97 7.05
C ILE A 24 3.15 -18.53 7.30
N VAL A 25 2.56 -17.58 6.57
CA VAL A 25 2.79 -16.12 6.74
C VAL A 25 1.59 -15.50 7.43
N ILE A 26 1.79 -14.87 8.60
CA ILE A 26 0.78 -14.14 9.34
C ILE A 26 0.86 -12.66 8.96
N GLY A 27 -0.18 -12.14 8.32
CA GLY A 27 -0.30 -10.75 7.88
C GLY A 27 -0.23 -10.56 6.37
N GLY A 28 -1.30 -9.99 5.81
CA GLY A 28 -1.51 -9.73 4.37
C GLY A 28 -1.14 -8.31 3.92
N GLY A 29 -0.25 -7.63 4.66
CA GLY A 29 0.36 -6.39 4.22
C GLY A 29 1.44 -6.62 3.17
N ILE A 30 2.06 -5.55 2.67
CA ILE A 30 3.06 -5.61 1.59
C ILE A 30 4.26 -6.52 1.93
N THR A 31 4.67 -6.58 3.19
CA THR A 31 5.78 -7.44 3.63
C THR A 31 5.38 -8.91 3.54
N GLY A 32 4.21 -9.28 4.09
CA GLY A 32 3.71 -10.66 4.00
C GLY A 32 3.44 -11.09 2.55
N ALA A 33 2.82 -10.22 1.74
CA ALA A 33 2.62 -10.45 0.32
C ALA A 33 3.95 -10.70 -0.42
N GLY A 34 4.98 -9.89 -0.11
CA GLY A 34 6.33 -10.08 -0.65
C GLY A 34 6.97 -11.39 -0.25
N ILE A 35 6.80 -11.82 1.02
CA ILE A 35 7.32 -13.11 1.52
C ILE A 35 6.62 -14.27 0.80
N ALA A 36 5.29 -14.19 0.66
CA ALA A 36 4.54 -15.21 -0.09
C ALA A 36 5.01 -15.31 -1.55
N LEU A 37 5.24 -14.15 -2.20
CA LEU A 37 5.74 -14.10 -3.57
C LEU A 37 7.15 -14.68 -3.69
N ASP A 38 8.07 -14.28 -2.82
CA ASP A 38 9.45 -14.74 -2.89
C ASP A 38 9.54 -16.24 -2.61
N ALA A 39 8.84 -16.73 -1.61
CA ALA A 39 8.80 -18.15 -1.25
C ALA A 39 8.19 -19.01 -2.37
N ALA A 40 7.03 -18.64 -2.90
CA ALA A 40 6.40 -19.35 -4.01
C ALA A 40 7.28 -19.33 -5.27
N SER A 41 7.97 -18.21 -5.56
CA SER A 41 8.90 -18.11 -6.68
C SER A 41 10.10 -19.07 -6.59
N ARG A 42 10.40 -19.56 -5.38
CA ARG A 42 11.45 -20.56 -5.11
C ARG A 42 10.90 -21.98 -5.00
N GLY A 43 9.60 -22.20 -5.24
CA GLY A 43 8.95 -23.51 -5.19
C GLY A 43 8.61 -24.01 -3.80
N LEU A 44 8.53 -23.10 -2.81
CA LEU A 44 8.06 -23.40 -1.46
C LEU A 44 6.54 -23.36 -1.40
N SER A 45 5.92 -24.30 -0.65
CA SER A 45 4.49 -24.27 -0.36
C SER A 45 4.20 -23.21 0.72
N VAL A 46 3.31 -22.27 0.40
CA VAL A 46 3.05 -21.09 1.24
C VAL A 46 1.56 -20.89 1.44
N LEU A 47 1.17 -20.67 2.70
CA LEU A 47 -0.15 -20.14 3.08
C LEU A 47 0.02 -18.79 3.76
N LEU A 48 -0.63 -17.76 3.21
CA LEU A 48 -0.72 -16.45 3.86
C LEU A 48 -2.10 -16.26 4.50
N LEU A 49 -2.14 -15.82 5.75
CA LEU A 49 -3.35 -15.60 6.55
C LEU A 49 -3.41 -14.14 6.99
N GLU A 50 -4.50 -13.46 6.65
CA GLU A 50 -4.75 -12.07 7.04
C GLU A 50 -6.05 -11.99 7.86
N LYS A 51 -5.99 -11.33 9.03
CA LYS A 51 -7.14 -11.21 9.95
C LYS A 51 -8.27 -10.35 9.41
N ASP A 52 -7.93 -9.34 8.61
CA ASP A 52 -8.88 -8.43 7.97
C ASP A 52 -8.79 -8.60 6.44
N ASP A 53 -9.01 -7.56 5.65
CA ASP A 53 -8.67 -7.62 4.23
C ASP A 53 -7.16 -7.41 4.00
N PHE A 54 -6.68 -7.89 2.86
CA PHE A 54 -5.31 -7.62 2.43
C PHE A 54 -5.03 -6.12 2.37
N ALA A 55 -3.85 -5.71 2.80
CA ALA A 55 -3.42 -4.32 2.92
C ALA A 55 -4.22 -3.46 3.93
N SER A 56 -5.09 -4.00 4.78
CA SER A 56 -5.95 -3.23 5.69
C SER A 56 -5.20 -2.35 6.72
N GLY A 57 -3.95 -2.71 7.05
CA GLY A 57 -3.09 -1.92 7.94
C GLY A 57 -2.35 -0.79 7.24
N THR A 58 -1.06 -0.64 7.54
CA THR A 58 -0.16 0.41 6.99
C THR A 58 -0.10 0.41 5.47
N SER A 59 -0.32 -0.74 4.83
CA SER A 59 -0.15 -0.96 3.39
C SER A 59 -1.26 -0.36 2.51
N SER A 60 -2.28 0.29 3.08
CA SER A 60 -3.25 1.14 2.36
C SER A 60 -3.27 2.58 2.86
N ARG A 61 -2.49 2.88 3.90
CA ARG A 61 -2.53 4.15 4.65
C ARG A 61 -1.20 4.90 4.62
N SER A 62 -0.37 4.65 3.59
CA SER A 62 0.91 5.35 3.38
C SER A 62 0.72 6.67 2.61
N THR A 63 1.81 7.38 2.33
CA THR A 63 1.81 8.55 1.42
C THR A 63 1.64 8.14 -0.07
N LYS A 64 1.52 6.84 -0.36
CA LYS A 64 1.34 6.29 -1.71
C LYS A 64 2.46 6.65 -2.69
N LEU A 65 3.69 6.75 -2.15
CA LEU A 65 4.91 7.00 -2.90
C LEU A 65 5.89 5.82 -2.80
N ILE A 66 6.50 5.51 -3.91
CA ILE A 66 7.70 4.68 -4.01
C ILE A 66 8.90 5.63 -4.10
N HIS A 67 9.39 6.04 -2.93
CA HIS A 67 10.40 7.08 -2.85
C HIS A 67 11.72 6.57 -2.26
N GLY A 68 12.84 7.11 -2.77
CA GLY A 68 14.18 6.71 -2.36
C GLY A 68 14.64 7.26 -1.01
N GLY A 69 13.86 8.20 -0.43
CA GLY A 69 14.12 8.72 0.91
C GLY A 69 15.30 9.72 0.97
N LEU A 70 15.20 10.84 0.28
CA LEU A 70 16.13 11.97 0.35
C LEU A 70 16.49 12.36 1.81
N ARG A 71 15.55 12.16 2.75
CA ARG A 71 15.75 12.37 4.19
C ARG A 71 16.90 11.52 4.77
N TYR A 72 17.17 10.32 4.24
CA TYR A 72 18.25 9.46 4.75
C TYR A 72 19.65 9.96 4.41
N LEU A 73 19.78 10.81 3.38
CA LEU A 73 21.04 11.48 3.11
C LEU A 73 21.43 12.43 4.25
N LYS A 74 20.44 13.09 4.88
CA LYS A 74 20.68 13.91 6.09
C LYS A 74 21.19 13.06 7.27
N GLN A 75 20.86 11.77 7.30
CA GLN A 75 21.28 10.81 8.33
C GLN A 75 22.54 10.03 7.91
N LEU A 76 23.15 10.37 6.76
CA LEU A 76 24.34 9.73 6.18
C LEU A 76 24.17 8.21 5.89
N GLU A 77 22.92 7.76 5.67
CA GLU A 77 22.60 6.36 5.40
C GLU A 77 22.71 6.00 3.91
N PHE A 78 23.88 6.21 3.30
CA PHE A 78 24.13 6.04 1.86
C PHE A 78 23.80 4.63 1.34
N LYS A 79 24.07 3.59 2.14
CA LYS A 79 23.74 2.20 1.76
C LYS A 79 22.23 2.00 1.62
N LEU A 80 21.45 2.56 2.54
CA LEU A 80 20.00 2.48 2.51
C LEU A 80 19.43 3.25 1.31
N VAL A 81 19.93 4.45 1.02
CA VAL A 81 19.52 5.25 -0.15
C VAL A 81 19.75 4.48 -1.43
N ARG A 82 20.93 3.86 -1.60
CA ARG A 82 21.24 3.03 -2.78
C ARG A 82 20.30 1.84 -2.91
N GLN A 83 20.06 1.12 -1.82
CA GLN A 83 19.19 -0.05 -1.82
C GLN A 83 17.75 0.34 -2.20
N VAL A 84 17.20 1.39 -1.59
CA VAL A 84 15.84 1.85 -1.86
C VAL A 84 15.71 2.40 -3.28
N GLY A 85 16.74 3.07 -3.81
CA GLY A 85 16.77 3.54 -5.20
C GLY A 85 16.73 2.38 -6.21
N LEU A 86 17.50 1.33 -5.97
CA LEU A 86 17.48 0.11 -6.81
C LEU A 86 16.12 -0.58 -6.75
N GLU A 87 15.54 -0.73 -5.55
CA GLU A 87 14.21 -1.33 -5.39
C GLU A 87 13.12 -0.52 -6.10
N ARG A 88 13.22 0.82 -6.10
CA ARG A 88 12.33 1.70 -6.88
C ARG A 88 12.38 1.37 -8.37
N ALA A 89 13.58 1.24 -8.93
CA ALA A 89 13.77 0.91 -10.35
C ALA A 89 13.22 -0.49 -10.69
N ILE A 90 13.43 -1.48 -9.81
CA ILE A 90 12.90 -2.84 -9.97
C ILE A 90 11.37 -2.82 -9.94
N LEU A 91 10.76 -2.11 -9.00
CA LEU A 91 9.31 -2.00 -8.91
C LEU A 91 8.71 -1.33 -10.15
N TYR A 92 9.29 -0.24 -10.61
CA TYR A 92 8.87 0.40 -11.87
C TYR A 92 8.97 -0.55 -13.06
N LYS A 93 10.08 -1.29 -13.20
CA LYS A 93 10.26 -2.29 -14.25
C LYS A 93 9.19 -3.39 -14.21
N ASN A 94 8.80 -3.83 -13.01
CA ASN A 94 7.92 -4.99 -12.81
C ASN A 94 6.43 -4.64 -12.75
N ALA A 95 6.08 -3.35 -12.53
CA ALA A 95 4.70 -2.89 -12.37
C ALA A 95 4.50 -1.47 -12.92
N LYS A 96 4.88 -1.23 -14.20
CA LYS A 96 4.81 0.10 -14.84
C LYS A 96 3.42 0.76 -14.79
N HIS A 97 2.36 -0.03 -14.82
CA HIS A 97 0.99 0.47 -14.72
C HIS A 97 0.65 1.03 -13.34
N LEU A 98 1.27 0.49 -12.27
CA LEU A 98 1.01 0.90 -10.88
C LEU A 98 2.04 1.89 -10.33
N VAL A 99 3.28 1.79 -10.78
CA VAL A 99 4.38 2.63 -10.30
C VAL A 99 4.75 3.60 -11.40
N ARG A 100 4.54 4.89 -11.18
CA ARG A 100 4.67 5.92 -12.22
C ARG A 100 5.59 7.04 -11.78
N PRO A 101 6.42 7.58 -12.70
CA PRO A 101 7.18 8.79 -12.43
C PRO A 101 6.26 9.94 -12.02
N GLU A 102 6.62 10.67 -10.98
CA GLU A 102 5.92 11.83 -10.44
C GLU A 102 6.89 12.99 -10.31
N PRO A 103 6.76 14.05 -11.12
CA PRO A 103 7.55 15.27 -10.95
C PRO A 103 7.26 15.89 -9.59
N MET A 104 8.32 16.17 -8.83
CA MET A 104 8.23 16.72 -7.48
C MET A 104 9.06 17.98 -7.36
N LEU A 105 8.44 19.06 -6.96
CA LEU A 105 9.08 20.32 -6.67
C LEU A 105 9.50 20.37 -5.19
N LEU A 106 10.78 20.64 -4.95
CA LEU A 106 11.34 20.90 -3.63
C LEU A 106 11.71 22.39 -3.57
N PRO A 107 10.83 23.25 -3.03
CA PRO A 107 11.14 24.67 -2.88
C PRO A 107 12.20 24.89 -1.80
N ILE A 108 13.07 25.85 -2.03
CA ILE A 108 14.05 26.34 -1.06
C ILE A 108 13.50 27.62 -0.48
N ILE A 109 13.12 27.57 0.79
CA ILE A 109 12.52 28.67 1.53
C ILE A 109 13.52 29.37 2.45
N GLU A 110 13.30 30.65 2.69
CA GLU A 110 14.13 31.41 3.63
C GLU A 110 14.01 30.83 5.05
N GLY A 111 15.15 30.58 5.69
CA GLY A 111 15.20 29.94 7.01
C GLY A 111 14.83 28.45 7.04
N GLY A 112 14.56 27.83 5.89
CA GLY A 112 14.23 26.42 5.75
C GLY A 112 15.37 25.46 6.12
N SER A 113 15.09 24.16 6.01
CA SER A 113 16.02 23.11 6.43
C SER A 113 17.21 22.90 5.49
N LEU A 114 17.11 23.34 4.22
CA LEU A 114 18.11 23.16 3.17
C LEU A 114 18.35 24.44 2.38
N GLY A 115 19.63 24.78 2.17
CA GLY A 115 20.07 25.83 1.25
C GLY A 115 20.25 25.31 -0.19
N LYS A 116 20.45 26.23 -1.14
CA LYS A 116 20.56 25.91 -2.59
C LYS A 116 21.72 24.93 -2.91
N VAL A 117 22.91 25.16 -2.31
CA VAL A 117 24.09 24.31 -2.55
C VAL A 117 23.90 22.92 -1.92
N SER A 118 23.42 22.88 -0.67
CA SER A 118 23.17 21.60 0.03
C SER A 118 22.08 20.77 -0.64
N THR A 119 21.01 21.41 -1.15
CA THR A 119 19.94 20.73 -1.91
C THR A 119 20.50 20.15 -3.21
N SER A 120 21.27 20.95 -3.97
CA SER A 120 21.86 20.48 -5.23
C SER A 120 22.81 19.30 -5.02
N PHE A 121 23.65 19.36 -4.00
CA PHE A 121 24.56 18.27 -3.64
C PHE A 121 23.81 17.03 -3.16
N ALA A 122 22.83 17.18 -2.29
CA ALA A 122 22.03 16.08 -1.76
C ALA A 122 21.28 15.35 -2.88
N LEU A 123 20.64 16.08 -3.79
CA LEU A 123 19.95 15.49 -4.94
C LEU A 123 20.91 14.85 -5.93
N TRP A 124 22.06 15.46 -6.21
CA TRP A 124 23.10 14.84 -7.05
C TRP A 124 23.57 13.50 -6.48
N LEU A 125 23.86 13.47 -5.17
CA LEU A 125 24.27 12.25 -4.49
C LEU A 125 23.17 11.20 -4.48
N TYR A 126 21.91 11.62 -4.29
CA TYR A 126 20.74 10.76 -4.36
C TYR A 126 20.61 10.10 -5.74
N GLU A 127 20.67 10.90 -6.82
CA GLU A 127 20.58 10.42 -8.20
C GLU A 127 21.69 9.44 -8.55
N PHE A 128 22.92 9.74 -8.13
CA PHE A 128 24.06 8.86 -8.33
C PHE A 128 23.90 7.52 -7.58
N LEU A 129 23.48 7.55 -6.31
CA LEU A 129 23.29 6.34 -5.51
C LEU A 129 22.09 5.50 -5.98
N ALA A 130 21.02 6.15 -6.42
CA ALA A 130 19.79 5.52 -6.85
C ALA A 130 19.81 5.10 -8.33
N GLY A 131 20.83 5.47 -9.10
CA GLY A 131 20.93 5.17 -10.53
C GLY A 131 19.82 5.82 -11.36
N VAL A 132 19.47 7.08 -11.04
CA VAL A 132 18.36 7.79 -11.71
C VAL A 132 18.69 8.02 -13.20
N PRO A 133 17.78 7.67 -14.13
CA PRO A 133 17.97 7.91 -15.56
C PRO A 133 18.19 9.40 -15.87
N LEU A 134 18.94 9.71 -16.94
CA LEU A 134 19.28 11.09 -17.32
C LEU A 134 18.07 12.00 -17.53
N ASN A 135 17.00 11.46 -18.10
CA ASN A 135 15.75 12.19 -18.35
C ASN A 135 14.92 12.47 -17.09
N GLU A 136 15.25 11.82 -15.97
CA GLU A 136 14.58 11.99 -14.67
C GLU A 136 15.45 12.76 -13.66
N GLN A 137 16.66 13.19 -14.07
CA GLN A 137 17.56 13.91 -13.17
C GLN A 137 17.03 15.29 -12.82
N LYS A 138 17.46 15.77 -11.65
CA LYS A 138 17.04 17.05 -11.11
C LYS A 138 17.35 18.24 -12.04
N ARG A 139 16.47 19.22 -11.98
CA ARG A 139 16.70 20.59 -12.49
C ARG A 139 16.64 21.57 -11.33
N MET A 140 17.75 22.30 -11.10
CA MET A 140 17.75 23.38 -10.11
C MET A 140 17.07 24.61 -10.72
N LEU A 141 16.22 25.24 -9.93
CA LEU A 141 15.41 26.40 -10.30
C LEU A 141 15.84 27.63 -9.50
N ASN A 142 15.90 28.79 -10.16
CA ASN A 142 15.96 30.08 -9.43
C ASN A 142 14.56 30.43 -8.86
N SER A 143 14.45 31.54 -8.09
CA SER A 143 13.19 31.93 -7.46
C SER A 143 12.07 32.14 -8.48
N ASN A 144 12.34 32.86 -9.58
CA ASN A 144 11.34 33.15 -10.61
C ASN A 144 10.89 31.87 -11.33
N GLU A 145 11.81 31.00 -11.70
CA GLU A 145 11.49 29.70 -12.32
C GLU A 145 10.65 28.82 -11.39
N CYS A 146 10.96 28.84 -10.08
CA CYS A 146 10.23 28.07 -9.08
C CYS A 146 8.77 28.55 -8.97
N ILE A 147 8.54 29.88 -8.90
CA ILE A 147 7.21 30.48 -8.89
C ILE A 147 6.46 30.28 -10.21
N GLN A 148 7.14 30.32 -11.36
CA GLN A 148 6.52 29.98 -12.65
C GLN A 148 6.08 28.52 -12.71
N THR A 149 6.86 27.62 -12.10
CA THR A 149 6.56 26.21 -12.01
C THR A 149 5.34 25.95 -11.10
N GLU A 150 5.29 26.62 -9.94
CA GLU A 150 4.13 26.56 -9.02
C GLU A 150 3.72 27.97 -8.55
N PRO A 151 2.77 28.61 -9.24
CA PRO A 151 2.37 30.00 -8.95
C PRO A 151 1.61 30.20 -7.63
N LEU A 152 1.12 29.15 -7.00
CA LEU A 152 0.41 29.27 -5.71
C LEU A 152 1.36 29.54 -4.52
N MET A 153 2.67 29.32 -4.69
CA MET A 153 3.65 29.52 -3.63
C MET A 153 3.89 31.01 -3.34
N ASP A 154 4.23 31.31 -2.10
CA ASP A 154 4.58 32.67 -1.69
C ASP A 154 5.95 33.11 -2.23
N SER A 155 5.94 34.03 -3.18
CA SER A 155 7.16 34.58 -3.79
C SER A 155 8.07 35.32 -2.80
N ALA A 156 7.52 35.80 -1.66
CA ALA A 156 8.31 36.53 -0.67
C ALA A 156 9.32 35.62 0.07
N ILE A 157 8.98 34.35 0.27
CA ILE A 157 9.81 33.40 1.02
C ILE A 157 10.61 32.46 0.14
N ILE A 158 10.24 32.27 -1.14
CA ILE A 158 10.91 31.35 -2.06
C ILE A 158 12.24 31.91 -2.58
N ARG A 159 13.32 31.17 -2.33
CA ARG A 159 14.70 31.53 -2.75
C ARG A 159 15.22 30.70 -3.93
N GLY A 160 14.41 29.76 -4.42
CA GLY A 160 14.67 28.83 -5.53
C GLY A 160 14.01 27.49 -5.28
N GLY A 161 14.43 26.48 -6.02
CA GLY A 161 13.90 25.13 -5.86
C GLY A 161 14.67 24.08 -6.65
N ALA A 162 14.24 22.85 -6.55
CA ALA A 162 14.68 21.75 -7.39
C ALA A 162 13.46 20.95 -7.86
N LEU A 163 13.38 20.69 -9.15
CA LEU A 163 12.45 19.73 -9.73
C LEU A 163 13.17 18.40 -9.87
N TYR A 164 12.65 17.32 -9.33
CA TYR A 164 13.21 15.97 -9.40
C TYR A 164 12.09 14.95 -9.54
N THR A 165 12.40 13.69 -9.79
CA THR A 165 11.40 12.65 -10.00
C THR A 165 11.39 11.68 -8.85
N GLU A 166 10.23 11.50 -8.23
CA GLU A 166 9.89 10.36 -7.39
C GLU A 166 8.88 9.48 -8.14
N TYR A 167 8.38 8.42 -7.48
CA TYR A 167 7.36 7.57 -8.10
C TYR A 167 6.14 7.50 -7.21
N ARG A 168 4.97 7.67 -7.80
CA ARG A 168 3.71 7.41 -7.11
C ARG A 168 3.21 5.99 -7.36
N THR A 169 2.40 5.49 -6.44
CA THR A 169 1.70 4.22 -6.56
C THR A 169 0.33 4.30 -5.87
N ASP A 170 -0.43 3.22 -5.95
CA ASP A 170 -1.46 2.89 -4.97
C ASP A 170 -0.93 1.74 -4.12
N ASP A 171 -0.74 1.99 -2.83
CA ASP A 171 -0.10 1.04 -1.90
C ASP A 171 -0.92 -0.22 -1.67
N ALA A 172 -2.26 -0.09 -1.55
CA ALA A 172 -3.16 -1.22 -1.44
C ALA A 172 -3.17 -2.06 -2.72
N ARG A 173 -3.29 -1.40 -3.88
CA ARG A 173 -3.24 -2.07 -5.19
C ARG A 173 -1.93 -2.79 -5.41
N LEU A 174 -0.79 -2.16 -5.07
CA LEU A 174 0.51 -2.80 -5.15
C LEU A 174 0.56 -4.06 -4.28
N THR A 175 0.08 -3.99 -3.05
CA THR A 175 0.05 -5.13 -2.13
C THR A 175 -0.79 -6.28 -2.68
N ILE A 176 -2.00 -5.98 -3.15
CA ILE A 176 -2.91 -6.97 -3.73
C ILE A 176 -2.32 -7.58 -5.01
N THR A 177 -1.69 -6.76 -5.86
CA THR A 177 -1.04 -7.21 -7.10
C THR A 177 0.16 -8.13 -6.82
N VAL A 178 0.97 -7.83 -5.80
CA VAL A 178 2.06 -8.70 -5.34
C VAL A 178 1.51 -10.03 -4.86
N LEU A 179 0.46 -10.01 -4.03
CA LEU A 179 -0.17 -11.22 -3.50
C LEU A 179 -0.84 -12.05 -4.60
N LYS A 180 -1.57 -11.39 -5.51
CA LYS A 180 -2.18 -12.04 -6.69
C LYS A 180 -1.11 -12.73 -7.55
N THR A 181 0.05 -12.12 -7.71
CA THR A 181 1.18 -12.72 -8.40
C THR A 181 1.67 -13.96 -7.67
N ALA A 182 1.78 -13.91 -6.33
CA ALA A 182 2.15 -15.07 -5.52
C ALA A 182 1.16 -16.23 -5.68
N VAL A 183 -0.14 -15.93 -5.68
CA VAL A 183 -1.20 -16.95 -5.86
C VAL A 183 -1.17 -17.53 -7.28
N LYS A 184 -0.92 -16.72 -8.32
CA LYS A 184 -0.76 -17.19 -9.71
C LYS A 184 0.38 -18.22 -9.85
N ILE A 185 1.41 -18.16 -9.00
CA ILE A 185 2.55 -19.09 -9.03
C ILE A 185 2.53 -20.14 -7.91
N GLY A 186 1.37 -20.33 -7.24
CA GLY A 186 1.10 -21.47 -6.36
C GLY A 186 1.02 -21.17 -4.87
N ALA A 187 1.16 -19.91 -4.40
CA ALA A 187 0.85 -19.58 -3.02
C ALA A 187 -0.66 -19.70 -2.75
N LYS A 188 -1.04 -20.09 -1.54
CA LYS A 188 -2.40 -19.94 -1.02
C LYS A 188 -2.48 -18.69 -0.14
N ALA A 189 -3.59 -17.94 -0.22
CA ALA A 189 -3.81 -16.76 0.62
C ALA A 189 -5.28 -16.67 1.00
N VAL A 190 -5.57 -16.31 2.26
CA VAL A 190 -6.92 -16.12 2.78
C VAL A 190 -6.97 -14.87 3.65
N ASN A 191 -7.89 -13.96 3.32
CA ASN A 191 -8.23 -12.81 4.15
C ASN A 191 -9.40 -13.11 5.11
N HIS A 192 -9.69 -12.21 6.04
CA HIS A 192 -10.69 -12.37 7.11
C HIS A 192 -10.53 -13.72 7.86
N ALA A 193 -9.27 -14.14 8.02
CA ALA A 193 -8.86 -15.38 8.68
C ALA A 193 -7.78 -15.05 9.73
N ALA A 194 -8.20 -14.90 10.98
CA ALA A 194 -7.35 -14.46 12.08
C ALA A 194 -6.56 -15.62 12.69
N VAL A 195 -5.26 -15.50 12.80
CA VAL A 195 -4.45 -16.41 13.62
C VAL A 195 -4.71 -16.10 15.10
N ILE A 196 -5.44 -16.99 15.76
CA ILE A 196 -5.84 -16.84 17.16
C ILE A 196 -4.84 -17.46 18.13
N ASP A 197 -4.06 -18.47 17.68
CA ASP A 197 -3.08 -19.16 18.53
C ASP A 197 -1.97 -19.83 17.71
N LEU A 198 -0.91 -20.27 18.38
CA LEU A 198 0.22 -20.99 17.82
C LEU A 198 0.17 -22.47 18.25
N VAL A 199 0.48 -23.38 17.32
CA VAL A 199 0.50 -24.82 17.56
C VAL A 199 1.95 -25.26 17.82
N TYR A 200 2.17 -25.98 18.90
CA TYR A 200 3.49 -26.42 19.34
C TYR A 200 3.66 -27.92 19.28
N ASP A 201 4.88 -28.36 18.96
CA ASP A 201 5.35 -29.73 19.16
C ASP A 201 6.79 -29.64 19.75
N ASN A 202 6.99 -30.29 20.91
CA ASN A 202 8.28 -30.32 21.62
C ASN A 202 8.90 -28.92 21.81
N GLY A 203 8.08 -27.91 22.15
CA GLY A 203 8.52 -26.54 22.39
C GLY A 203 8.88 -25.75 21.11
N LYS A 204 8.63 -26.30 19.92
CA LYS A 204 8.79 -25.64 18.64
C LYS A 204 7.43 -25.38 18.00
N ILE A 205 7.27 -24.22 17.37
CA ILE A 205 6.06 -23.90 16.61
C ILE A 205 6.01 -24.77 15.36
N LYS A 206 4.88 -25.43 15.16
CA LYS A 206 4.58 -26.34 14.05
C LYS A 206 3.33 -25.94 13.25
N GLY A 207 2.73 -24.83 13.57
CA GLY A 207 1.55 -24.36 12.89
C GLY A 207 0.82 -23.27 13.63
N VAL A 208 -0.40 -23.02 13.19
CA VAL A 208 -1.27 -21.99 13.75
C VAL A 208 -2.69 -22.51 13.89
N ARG A 209 -3.45 -21.91 14.81
CA ARG A 209 -4.91 -22.02 14.89
C ARG A 209 -5.52 -20.76 14.33
N VAL A 210 -6.42 -20.92 13.38
CA VAL A 210 -7.01 -19.84 12.57
C VAL A 210 -8.50 -19.81 12.80
N GLN A 211 -9.07 -18.63 13.02
CA GLN A 211 -10.52 -18.42 13.06
C GLN A 211 -10.95 -17.62 11.82
N GLU A 212 -11.88 -18.17 11.03
CA GLU A 212 -12.57 -17.44 9.98
C GLU A 212 -13.60 -16.51 10.58
N LYS A 213 -13.55 -15.21 10.23
CA LYS A 213 -14.28 -14.16 10.95
C LYS A 213 -15.80 -14.22 10.79
N SER A 214 -16.30 -14.62 9.63
CA SER A 214 -17.75 -14.61 9.35
C SER A 214 -18.47 -15.83 9.94
N SER A 215 -17.86 -17.01 9.83
CA SER A 215 -18.44 -18.27 10.34
C SER A 215 -18.01 -18.60 11.76
N HIS A 216 -17.00 -17.92 12.30
CA HIS A 216 -16.29 -18.26 13.55
C HIS A 216 -15.72 -19.69 13.58
N SER A 217 -15.63 -20.35 12.43
CA SER A 217 -15.05 -21.68 12.32
C SER A 217 -13.54 -21.63 12.56
N GLU A 218 -13.03 -22.64 13.30
CA GLU A 218 -11.61 -22.75 13.62
C GLU A 218 -10.94 -23.85 12.81
N PHE A 219 -9.70 -23.60 12.38
CA PHE A 219 -8.89 -24.50 11.60
C PHE A 219 -7.49 -24.60 12.20
N GLN A 220 -6.97 -25.82 12.36
CA GLN A 220 -5.57 -26.03 12.74
C GLN A 220 -4.76 -26.35 11.49
N ILE A 221 -3.74 -25.55 11.20
CA ILE A 221 -2.93 -25.68 9.98
C ILE A 221 -1.46 -25.80 10.37
N LEU A 222 -0.77 -26.76 9.78
CA LEU A 222 0.61 -27.10 10.11
C LEU A 222 1.61 -26.53 9.08
N ALA A 223 2.82 -26.19 9.57
CA ALA A 223 3.93 -25.75 8.71
C ALA A 223 5.30 -26.03 9.35
N HIS A 224 6.33 -26.11 8.50
CA HIS A 224 7.72 -26.20 8.94
C HIS A 224 8.22 -24.89 9.56
N THR A 225 7.72 -23.74 9.10
CA THR A 225 8.07 -22.42 9.63
C THR A 225 6.86 -21.49 9.65
N VAL A 226 6.68 -20.76 10.74
CA VAL A 226 5.70 -19.69 10.87
C VAL A 226 6.43 -18.36 10.84
N VAL A 227 5.96 -17.45 9.95
CA VAL A 227 6.50 -16.09 9.79
C VAL A 227 5.45 -15.09 10.24
N ASN A 228 5.82 -14.24 11.19
CA ASN A 228 5.01 -13.14 11.67
C ASN A 228 5.39 -11.86 10.92
N ALA A 229 4.56 -11.45 9.98
CA ALA A 229 4.65 -10.22 9.19
C ALA A 229 3.45 -9.28 9.45
N ALA A 230 2.91 -9.29 10.68
CA ALA A 230 1.67 -8.63 11.07
C ALA A 230 1.80 -7.09 11.24
N GLY A 231 2.88 -6.46 10.77
CA GLY A 231 3.06 -5.00 10.78
C GLY A 231 2.89 -4.40 12.19
N PRO A 232 1.97 -3.46 12.43
CA PRO A 232 1.72 -2.87 13.75
C PRO A 232 1.32 -3.88 14.85
N TRP A 233 0.88 -5.07 14.47
CA TRP A 233 0.47 -6.15 15.39
C TRP A 233 1.54 -7.22 15.61
N VAL A 234 2.76 -7.04 15.11
CA VAL A 234 3.85 -8.03 15.26
C VAL A 234 4.07 -8.42 16.72
N ASP A 235 4.08 -7.47 17.66
CA ASP A 235 4.29 -7.75 19.07
C ASP A 235 3.12 -8.51 19.73
N GLU A 236 1.88 -8.34 19.24
CA GLU A 236 0.74 -9.13 19.71
C GLU A 236 0.87 -10.61 19.36
N ILE A 237 1.40 -10.92 18.18
CA ILE A 237 1.69 -12.30 17.79
C ILE A 237 2.89 -12.84 18.59
N ARG A 238 3.93 -12.04 18.83
CA ARG A 238 5.08 -12.44 19.67
C ARG A 238 4.66 -12.71 21.12
N LEU A 239 3.72 -11.93 21.67
CA LEU A 239 3.17 -12.14 23.03
C LEU A 239 2.47 -13.50 23.20
N LYS A 240 2.02 -14.15 22.10
CA LYS A 240 1.46 -15.51 22.17
C LYS A 240 2.51 -16.57 22.51
N GLU A 241 3.79 -16.27 22.32
CA GLU A 241 4.91 -17.12 22.74
C GLU A 241 5.35 -16.89 24.21
N GLY A 242 4.92 -15.77 24.80
CA GLY A 242 5.30 -15.34 26.15
C GLY A 242 5.71 -13.86 26.20
N PRO A 243 6.27 -13.40 27.33
CA PRO A 243 6.71 -12.03 27.49
C PRO A 243 7.70 -11.59 26.41
N LEU A 244 7.55 -10.35 25.92
CA LEU A 244 8.47 -9.80 24.93
C LEU A 244 9.88 -9.66 25.49
N VAL A 245 10.86 -10.18 24.77
CA VAL A 245 12.27 -10.05 25.08
C VAL A 245 12.97 -9.23 24.00
N GLY A 246 13.84 -8.29 24.40
CA GLY A 246 14.61 -7.45 23.49
C GLY A 246 13.80 -6.30 22.89
N LYS A 247 14.06 -6.00 21.61
CA LYS A 247 13.44 -4.86 20.92
C LYS A 247 11.94 -5.04 20.74
N GLN A 248 11.20 -3.95 20.88
CA GLN A 248 9.76 -3.88 20.77
C GLN A 248 9.37 -2.81 19.74
N LEU A 249 8.11 -2.84 19.30
CA LEU A 249 7.59 -1.81 18.41
C LEU A 249 7.32 -0.51 19.16
N HIS A 250 7.64 0.59 18.51
CA HIS A 250 7.15 1.92 18.83
C HIS A 250 6.26 2.39 17.69
N LEU A 251 4.99 2.63 17.97
CA LEU A 251 4.04 3.05 16.94
C LEU A 251 4.01 4.57 16.83
N THR A 252 4.16 5.07 15.60
CA THR A 252 3.85 6.46 15.28
C THR A 252 2.75 6.55 14.24
N GLN A 253 1.96 7.60 14.34
CA GLN A 253 0.85 7.90 13.45
C GLN A 253 1.27 8.95 12.43
N GLY A 254 0.85 8.77 11.20
CA GLY A 254 0.93 9.78 10.16
C GLY A 254 -0.39 9.94 9.46
N ILE A 255 -0.95 11.15 9.48
CA ILE A 255 -2.22 11.44 8.83
C ILE A 255 -2.02 12.03 7.44
N HIS A 256 -3.04 11.87 6.62
CA HIS A 256 -3.16 12.55 5.33
C HIS A 256 -4.56 13.15 5.21
N LEU A 257 -4.62 14.37 4.67
CA LEU A 257 -5.86 15.09 4.37
C LEU A 257 -6.03 15.16 2.85
N VAL A 258 -7.26 15.07 2.38
CA VAL A 258 -7.61 15.20 0.97
C VAL A 258 -8.52 16.41 0.80
N VAL A 259 -8.19 17.26 -0.16
CA VAL A 259 -8.99 18.43 -0.53
C VAL A 259 -9.27 18.39 -2.03
N GLN A 260 -10.36 19.02 -2.48
CA GLN A 260 -10.66 19.08 -3.91
C GLN A 260 -9.56 19.85 -4.65
N HIS A 261 -9.16 19.37 -5.83
CA HIS A 261 -8.13 20.03 -6.65
C HIS A 261 -8.48 21.48 -6.98
N LYS A 262 -9.76 21.78 -7.24
CA LYS A 262 -10.23 23.17 -7.48
C LYS A 262 -9.92 24.14 -6.34
N LYS A 263 -9.81 23.65 -5.10
CA LYS A 263 -9.46 24.44 -3.91
C LYS A 263 -7.95 24.55 -3.75
N PHE A 264 -7.20 23.50 -4.06
CA PHE A 264 -5.74 23.46 -4.01
C PHE A 264 -5.18 22.88 -5.31
N ALA A 265 -5.14 23.71 -6.35
CA ALA A 265 -4.87 23.34 -7.74
C ALA A 265 -3.36 23.32 -8.05
N LEU A 266 -2.62 22.42 -7.43
CA LEU A 266 -1.20 22.22 -7.71
C LEU A 266 -0.96 21.69 -9.13
N LYS A 267 0.07 22.20 -9.80
CA LYS A 267 0.50 21.73 -11.13
C LYS A 267 1.32 20.43 -11.07
N GLN A 268 2.04 20.20 -9.97
CA GLN A 268 2.83 19.00 -9.69
C GLN A 268 2.89 18.78 -8.19
N ALA A 269 3.43 17.63 -7.78
CA ALA A 269 3.69 17.36 -6.37
C ALA A 269 4.71 18.34 -5.80
N VAL A 270 4.50 18.79 -4.55
CA VAL A 270 5.40 19.69 -3.83
C VAL A 270 5.80 19.05 -2.50
N TYR A 271 7.10 19.08 -2.19
CA TYR A 271 7.67 18.58 -0.95
C TYR A 271 8.38 19.72 -0.23
N PHE A 272 7.81 20.25 0.85
CA PHE A 272 8.20 21.52 1.45
C PHE A 272 8.38 21.44 2.96
N ASP A 273 9.18 22.36 3.52
CA ASP A 273 9.37 22.52 4.97
C ASP A 273 8.15 23.15 5.63
N SER A 274 7.68 22.59 6.74
CA SER A 274 6.78 23.24 7.68
C SER A 274 7.55 24.20 8.61
N SER A 275 6.84 24.93 9.45
CA SER A 275 7.42 25.89 10.41
C SER A 275 8.42 25.25 11.39
N ASP A 276 8.21 23.99 11.75
CA ASP A 276 9.10 23.19 12.62
C ASP A 276 10.17 22.39 11.84
N LYS A 277 10.35 22.70 10.54
CA LYS A 277 11.33 22.08 9.62
C LYS A 277 11.08 20.59 9.33
N ARG A 278 9.90 20.08 9.65
CA ARG A 278 9.45 18.79 9.11
C ARG A 278 8.99 18.98 7.67
N MET A 279 9.19 17.96 6.87
CA MET A 279 8.84 17.99 5.45
C MET A 279 7.43 17.45 5.22
N ILE A 280 6.62 18.20 4.49
CA ILE A 280 5.24 17.88 4.13
C ILE A 280 5.13 17.67 2.62
N PHE A 281 4.35 16.69 2.20
CA PHE A 281 3.97 16.49 0.81
C PHE A 281 2.59 17.12 0.55
N ALA A 282 2.45 17.78 -0.59
CA ALA A 282 1.16 18.09 -1.20
C ALA A 282 1.17 17.56 -2.64
N ILE A 283 0.28 16.64 -2.95
CA ILE A 283 0.35 15.85 -4.19
C ILE A 283 -1.01 15.87 -4.90
N PRO A 284 -1.09 16.37 -6.14
CA PRO A 284 -2.30 16.29 -6.95
C PRO A 284 -2.55 14.86 -7.42
N ARG A 285 -3.79 14.37 -7.28
CA ARG A 285 -4.20 13.04 -7.71
C ARG A 285 -5.71 12.96 -7.95
N ASP A 286 -6.12 12.45 -9.09
CA ASP A 286 -7.50 12.04 -9.38
C ASP A 286 -8.55 13.13 -9.04
N GLY A 287 -8.29 14.39 -9.42
CA GLY A 287 -9.18 15.53 -9.14
C GLY A 287 -9.13 16.06 -7.71
N CYS A 288 -8.19 15.56 -6.91
CA CYS A 288 -7.93 15.98 -5.54
C CYS A 288 -6.48 16.43 -5.36
N THR A 289 -6.16 17.05 -4.23
CA THR A 289 -4.81 17.22 -3.71
C THR A 289 -4.76 16.64 -2.32
N TYR A 290 -3.85 15.70 -2.06
CA TYR A 290 -3.66 15.16 -0.72
C TYR A 290 -2.39 15.69 -0.07
N ILE A 291 -2.47 15.88 1.25
CA ILE A 291 -1.48 16.56 2.08
C ILE A 291 -1.04 15.60 3.20
N GLY A 292 0.24 15.46 3.45
CA GLY A 292 0.77 14.60 4.50
C GLY A 292 2.29 14.74 4.66
N THR A 293 2.88 14.42 5.78
CA THR A 293 2.26 13.63 6.83
C THR A 293 2.76 14.09 8.20
N THR A 294 1.96 13.88 9.23
CA THR A 294 2.41 14.05 10.61
C THR A 294 3.31 12.87 11.06
N ASP A 295 3.90 12.97 12.23
CA ASP A 295 4.70 11.89 12.85
C ASP A 295 4.57 12.01 14.38
N THR A 296 3.43 11.51 14.92
CA THR A 296 3.03 11.62 16.32
C THR A 296 3.04 10.24 16.99
N ASN A 297 3.40 10.16 18.28
CA ASN A 297 3.33 8.91 19.03
C ASN A 297 1.90 8.40 19.09
N TYR A 298 1.71 7.09 19.00
CA TYR A 298 0.38 6.48 19.00
C TYR A 298 0.29 5.29 19.94
N SER A 299 -0.72 5.30 20.81
CA SER A 299 -1.03 4.22 21.77
C SER A 299 -2.50 3.78 21.76
N GLY A 300 -3.30 4.29 20.80
CA GLY A 300 -4.73 3.97 20.67
C GLY A 300 -5.00 2.66 19.93
N ASP A 301 -6.26 2.51 19.48
CA ASP A 301 -6.68 1.35 18.69
C ASP A 301 -5.95 1.31 17.33
N LYS A 302 -5.22 0.22 17.11
CA LYS A 302 -4.43 0.02 15.89
C LYS A 302 -5.29 -0.24 14.64
N SER A 303 -6.50 -0.74 14.83
CA SER A 303 -7.41 -1.08 13.73
C SER A 303 -8.08 0.18 13.17
N ASN A 304 -8.46 1.11 14.06
CA ASN A 304 -9.13 2.36 13.72
C ASN A 304 -8.40 3.56 14.36
N PRO A 305 -7.21 3.94 13.83
CA PRO A 305 -6.46 5.04 14.39
C PRO A 305 -7.19 6.36 14.17
N THR A 306 -7.56 7.01 15.27
CA THR A 306 -8.27 8.31 15.27
C THR A 306 -7.33 9.45 14.86
N ILE A 307 -7.88 10.46 14.18
CA ILE A 307 -7.16 11.66 13.76
C ILE A 307 -7.49 12.79 14.74
N SER A 308 -6.45 13.46 15.28
CA SER A 308 -6.66 14.59 16.17
C SER A 308 -6.90 15.90 15.38
N VAL A 309 -7.74 16.79 15.93
CA VAL A 309 -7.92 18.15 15.37
C VAL A 309 -6.57 18.89 15.30
N ALA A 310 -5.67 18.67 16.26
CA ALA A 310 -4.34 19.28 16.26
C ALA A 310 -3.47 18.84 15.08
N ASP A 311 -3.49 17.55 14.71
CA ASP A 311 -2.77 17.04 13.54
C ASP A 311 -3.36 17.60 12.23
N VAL A 312 -4.69 17.74 12.16
CA VAL A 312 -5.37 18.36 11.01
C VAL A 312 -4.92 19.81 10.86
N GLN A 313 -5.01 20.61 11.94
CA GLN A 313 -4.64 22.01 11.92
C GLN A 313 -3.16 22.19 11.55
N TYR A 314 -2.27 21.36 12.09
CA TYR A 314 -0.85 21.36 11.75
C TYR A 314 -0.59 21.26 10.24
N LEU A 315 -1.27 20.33 9.55
CA LEU A 315 -1.09 20.16 8.10
C LEU A 315 -1.69 21.33 7.31
N LEU A 316 -2.84 21.85 7.73
CA LEU A 316 -3.48 23.01 7.09
C LEU A 316 -2.62 24.27 7.25
N ASP A 317 -2.08 24.53 8.45
CA ASP A 317 -1.20 25.66 8.72
C ASP A 317 0.10 25.58 7.91
N ALA A 318 0.69 24.37 7.81
CA ALA A 318 1.88 24.14 6.98
C ALA A 318 1.62 24.47 5.50
N CYS A 319 0.45 24.10 4.97
CA CYS A 319 0.07 24.47 3.60
C CYS A 319 -0.18 25.96 3.45
N ASN A 320 -0.94 26.58 4.35
CA ASN A 320 -1.27 28.00 4.29
C ASN A 320 -0.03 28.91 4.42
N LEU A 321 1.03 28.43 5.10
CA LEU A 321 2.31 29.13 5.18
C LEU A 321 3.01 29.23 3.81
N ILE A 322 3.01 28.16 3.03
CA ILE A 322 3.71 28.10 1.73
C ILE A 322 2.83 28.59 0.58
N PHE A 323 1.52 28.40 0.72
CA PHE A 323 0.49 28.71 -0.29
C PHE A 323 -0.56 29.66 0.31
N PRO A 324 -0.21 30.93 0.62
CA PRO A 324 -1.06 31.82 1.43
C PRO A 324 -2.40 32.17 0.77
N THR A 325 -2.50 32.06 -0.55
CA THR A 325 -3.72 32.41 -1.29
C THR A 325 -4.81 31.34 -1.24
N ILE A 326 -4.50 30.11 -0.81
CA ILE A 326 -5.47 29.00 -0.81
C ILE A 326 -6.42 29.04 0.40
N HIS A 327 -5.98 29.56 1.55
CA HIS A 327 -6.76 29.66 2.78
C HIS A 327 -7.49 28.34 3.12
N LEU A 328 -6.74 27.24 3.28
CA LEU A 328 -7.29 25.96 3.66
C LEU A 328 -7.80 25.96 5.09
N SER A 329 -8.98 25.39 5.28
CA SER A 329 -9.61 25.14 6.57
C SER A 329 -10.07 23.69 6.70
N GLN A 330 -10.46 23.27 7.89
CA GLN A 330 -11.01 21.93 8.12
C GLN A 330 -12.23 21.63 7.24
N ASN A 331 -13.05 22.64 6.91
CA ASN A 331 -14.23 22.49 6.05
C ASN A 331 -13.89 22.16 4.58
N ASP A 332 -12.66 22.40 4.15
CA ASP A 332 -12.19 22.08 2.81
C ASP A 332 -11.74 20.61 2.67
N VAL A 333 -11.60 19.91 3.80
CA VAL A 333 -11.20 18.48 3.81
C VAL A 333 -12.38 17.62 3.40
N ILE A 334 -12.21 16.84 2.35
CA ILE A 334 -13.25 15.95 1.80
C ILE A 334 -13.06 14.49 2.18
N SER A 335 -11.86 14.11 2.61
CA SER A 335 -11.52 12.78 3.12
C SER A 335 -10.17 12.83 3.84
N SER A 336 -9.87 11.78 4.60
CA SER A 336 -8.61 11.63 5.29
C SER A 336 -8.28 10.16 5.53
N TRP A 337 -7.02 9.87 5.86
CA TRP A 337 -6.61 8.57 6.41
C TRP A 337 -5.46 8.71 7.40
N SER A 338 -5.40 7.75 8.30
CA SER A 338 -4.36 7.64 9.31
C SER A 338 -3.63 6.31 9.20
N GLY A 339 -2.32 6.34 9.06
CA GLY A 339 -1.46 5.16 8.99
C GLY A 339 -0.51 5.04 10.17
N LEU A 340 -0.36 3.83 10.71
CA LEU A 340 0.59 3.53 11.78
C LEU A 340 1.91 3.04 11.21
N ARG A 341 3.02 3.60 11.70
CA ARG A 341 4.38 3.17 11.37
C ARG A 341 4.90 2.29 12.50
N PRO A 342 5.17 1.00 12.25
CA PRO A 342 5.79 0.12 13.24
C PRO A 342 7.31 0.37 13.26
N LEU A 343 7.76 1.34 14.04
CA LEU A 343 9.18 1.64 14.24
C LEU A 343 9.76 0.71 15.31
N ILE A 344 11.06 0.50 15.27
CA ILE A 344 11.76 -0.27 16.32
C ILE A 344 12.16 0.70 17.41
N HIS A 345 11.75 0.41 18.65
CA HIS A 345 12.08 1.24 19.81
C HIS A 345 13.59 1.29 20.04
N GLU A 346 14.12 2.50 20.16
CA GLU A 346 15.50 2.77 20.59
C GLU A 346 15.45 3.82 21.70
N GLU A 347 16.01 3.47 22.84
CA GLU A 347 15.98 4.33 24.04
C GLU A 347 16.69 5.66 23.78
N GLY A 348 16.09 6.78 24.21
CA GLY A 348 16.66 8.13 24.08
C GLY A 348 16.44 8.81 22.73
N LYS A 349 15.75 8.19 21.75
CA LYS A 349 15.45 8.79 20.44
C LYS A 349 14.00 9.28 20.34
N SER A 350 13.82 10.43 19.70
CA SER A 350 12.47 10.92 19.31
C SER A 350 11.88 10.10 18.15
N PRO A 351 10.57 10.08 17.93
CA PRO A 351 9.93 9.35 16.83
C PRO A 351 10.52 9.64 15.45
N SER A 352 10.93 10.89 15.23
CA SER A 352 11.53 11.32 13.97
C SER A 352 12.96 10.82 13.75
N GLU A 353 13.64 10.40 14.82
CA GLU A 353 15.02 9.90 14.82
C GLU A 353 15.10 8.38 14.88
N LEU A 354 13.98 7.69 15.19
CA LEU A 354 13.94 6.23 15.21
C LEU A 354 14.28 5.65 13.84
N SER A 355 15.04 4.56 13.88
CA SER A 355 15.41 3.85 12.66
C SER A 355 14.19 3.30 11.93
N ARG A 356 14.16 3.51 10.63
CA ARG A 356 13.17 2.90 9.72
C ARG A 356 13.72 1.67 9.02
N LYS A 357 14.82 1.10 9.54
CA LYS A 357 15.32 -0.19 9.10
C LYS A 357 14.37 -1.27 9.58
N ASP A 358 14.25 -2.28 8.77
CA ASP A 358 13.53 -3.48 9.16
C ASP A 358 14.45 -4.36 10.02
N GLU A 359 13.84 -5.06 10.96
CA GLU A 359 14.52 -6.03 11.81
C GLU A 359 13.83 -7.39 11.77
N LEU A 360 14.67 -8.41 11.83
CA LEU A 360 14.26 -9.80 11.85
C LEU A 360 14.56 -10.38 13.23
N PHE A 361 13.54 -10.98 13.85
CA PHE A 361 13.62 -11.64 15.14
C PHE A 361 13.35 -13.13 14.95
N ILE A 362 14.19 -13.99 15.51
CA ILE A 362 13.96 -15.44 15.53
C ILE A 362 13.82 -15.85 16.98
N SER A 363 12.63 -16.36 17.32
CA SER A 363 12.36 -16.82 18.69
C SER A 363 12.97 -18.18 18.98
N ALA A 364 13.05 -18.53 20.27
CA ALA A 364 13.51 -19.84 20.71
C ALA A 364 12.63 -20.99 20.20
N SER A 365 11.33 -20.75 20.00
CA SER A 365 10.37 -21.71 19.44
C SER A 365 10.48 -21.83 17.89
N GLY A 366 11.22 -20.92 17.24
CA GLY A 366 11.52 -20.94 15.82
C GLY A 366 10.63 -20.07 14.95
N MET A 367 9.73 -19.23 15.50
CA MET A 367 9.00 -18.22 14.76
C MET A 367 9.94 -17.12 14.26
N ILE A 368 9.75 -16.73 13.01
CA ILE A 368 10.47 -15.61 12.40
C ILE A 368 9.52 -14.42 12.38
N SER A 369 9.86 -13.34 13.09
CA SER A 369 9.12 -12.08 13.06
C SER A 369 9.89 -11.03 12.30
N ILE A 370 9.22 -10.28 11.42
CA ILE A 370 9.80 -9.14 10.71
C ILE A 370 8.99 -7.89 10.97
N ALA A 371 9.66 -6.79 11.32
CA ALA A 371 9.04 -5.52 11.63
C ALA A 371 9.84 -4.33 11.10
N GLY A 372 9.20 -3.17 10.97
CA GLY A 372 9.82 -1.97 10.43
C GLY A 372 9.85 -1.95 8.91
N GLY A 373 10.81 -1.19 8.37
CA GLY A 373 11.01 -1.08 6.93
C GLY A 373 10.05 -0.10 6.23
N LYS A 374 10.15 -0.06 4.91
CA LYS A 374 9.35 0.80 4.04
C LYS A 374 8.68 0.01 2.92
N LEU A 375 7.58 0.57 2.40
CA LEU A 375 6.88 0.06 1.22
C LEU A 375 7.86 -0.25 0.07
N THR A 376 8.75 0.66 -0.29
CA THR A 376 9.72 0.49 -1.38
C THR A 376 10.66 -0.71 -1.18
N GLY A 377 11.03 -1.03 0.08
CA GLY A 377 11.99 -2.08 0.41
C GLY A 377 11.39 -3.47 0.63
N TYR A 378 10.09 -3.66 0.43
CA TYR A 378 9.38 -4.89 0.80
C TYR A 378 9.99 -6.15 0.19
N ARG A 379 10.46 -6.07 -1.06
CA ARG A 379 11.04 -7.21 -1.77
C ARG A 379 12.35 -7.70 -1.11
N LEU A 380 13.23 -6.78 -0.71
CA LEU A 380 14.46 -7.12 0.01
C LEU A 380 14.18 -7.66 1.42
N MET A 381 13.17 -7.12 2.10
CA MET A 381 12.69 -7.64 3.38
C MET A 381 12.23 -9.09 3.23
N ALA A 382 11.38 -9.35 2.25
CA ALA A 382 10.88 -10.67 1.91
C ALA A 382 12.02 -11.64 1.59
N LYS A 383 12.93 -11.22 0.70
CA LYS A 383 14.10 -12.01 0.32
C LYS A 383 14.92 -12.44 1.53
N ARG A 384 15.18 -11.54 2.49
CA ARG A 384 15.95 -11.88 3.70
C ARG A 384 15.24 -12.90 4.57
N VAL A 385 13.93 -12.77 4.76
CA VAL A 385 13.14 -13.76 5.52
C VAL A 385 13.20 -15.12 4.84
N VAL A 386 12.99 -15.19 3.53
CA VAL A 386 12.99 -16.47 2.81
C VAL A 386 14.41 -17.06 2.67
N ASP A 387 15.45 -16.21 2.61
CA ASP A 387 16.86 -16.70 2.65
C ASP A 387 17.15 -17.42 3.99
N GLU A 388 16.68 -16.87 5.14
CA GLU A 388 16.83 -17.54 6.45
C GLU A 388 16.07 -18.88 6.50
N ILE A 389 14.85 -18.92 5.94
CA ILE A 389 14.07 -20.15 5.86
C ILE A 389 14.76 -21.18 4.97
N ALA A 390 15.25 -20.77 3.81
CA ALA A 390 15.96 -21.62 2.87
C ALA A 390 17.22 -22.22 3.51
N LEU A 391 17.98 -21.43 4.27
CA LEU A 391 19.16 -21.93 5.02
C LEU A 391 18.77 -23.00 6.03
N LYS A 392 17.65 -22.83 6.73
CA LYS A 392 17.13 -23.79 7.71
C LYS A 392 16.68 -25.11 7.04
N LEU A 393 15.89 -25.01 5.95
CA LEU A 393 15.38 -26.17 5.22
C LEU A 393 16.53 -26.93 4.52
N ASN A 394 17.48 -26.24 3.92
CA ASN A 394 18.65 -26.86 3.29
C ASN A 394 19.48 -27.69 4.27
N ARG A 395 19.62 -27.21 5.52
CA ARG A 395 20.39 -27.92 6.56
C ARG A 395 19.65 -29.11 7.15
N ASN A 396 18.36 -28.95 7.38
CA ASN A 396 17.56 -29.96 8.11
C ASN A 396 16.98 -31.04 7.19
N GLU A 397 16.65 -30.70 5.95
CA GLU A 397 15.88 -31.56 5.03
C GLU A 397 16.66 -31.95 3.78
N LEU A 398 17.92 -31.50 3.64
CA LEU A 398 18.75 -31.70 2.44
C LEU A 398 18.05 -31.25 1.13
N ARG A 399 17.14 -30.28 1.25
CA ARG A 399 16.35 -29.74 0.13
C ARG A 399 17.03 -28.47 -0.41
N LEU A 400 17.44 -28.49 -1.67
CA LEU A 400 18.05 -27.34 -2.33
C LEU A 400 16.99 -26.30 -2.72
N ILE A 401 16.93 -25.18 -2.01
CA ILE A 401 16.03 -24.06 -2.32
C ILE A 401 16.74 -23.05 -3.23
N PRO A 402 16.16 -22.69 -4.39
CA PRO A 402 16.74 -21.70 -5.30
C PRO A 402 16.86 -20.31 -4.69
N LYS A 403 17.70 -19.46 -5.30
CA LYS A 403 17.77 -18.03 -4.94
C LYS A 403 16.49 -17.30 -5.38
N SER A 404 16.23 -16.14 -4.75
CA SER A 404 15.12 -15.25 -5.12
C SER A 404 15.16 -14.88 -6.61
N ARG A 405 13.98 -14.87 -7.23
CA ARG A 405 13.78 -14.48 -8.64
C ARG A 405 12.87 -13.26 -8.76
N THR A 406 12.43 -12.68 -7.62
CA THR A 406 11.44 -11.60 -7.60
C THR A 406 11.94 -10.28 -8.22
N GLU A 407 13.23 -10.13 -8.45
CA GLU A 407 13.81 -8.99 -9.15
C GLU A 407 13.41 -8.93 -10.64
N GLU A 408 13.21 -10.09 -11.25
CA GLU A 408 12.88 -10.22 -12.67
C GLU A 408 11.41 -10.55 -12.91
N LEU A 409 10.66 -10.85 -11.83
CA LEU A 409 9.30 -11.31 -11.93
C LEU A 409 8.34 -10.14 -12.16
N LYS A 410 7.67 -10.12 -13.31
CA LYS A 410 6.59 -9.17 -13.58
C LYS A 410 5.42 -9.42 -12.65
N LEU A 411 4.88 -8.35 -12.08
CA LEU A 411 3.67 -8.44 -11.27
C LEU A 411 2.43 -8.62 -12.17
N SER A 412 1.34 -9.17 -11.61
CA SER A 412 0.09 -9.42 -12.35
C SER A 412 -0.34 -8.17 -13.12
N GLY A 413 -0.63 -8.33 -14.40
CA GLY A 413 -0.97 -7.23 -15.30
C GLY A 413 0.19 -6.31 -15.71
N GLY A 414 1.39 -6.48 -15.14
CA GLY A 414 2.53 -5.57 -15.32
C GLY A 414 3.45 -5.89 -16.52
N ASP A 415 3.06 -6.81 -17.41
CA ASP A 415 3.87 -7.20 -18.56
C ASP A 415 3.80 -6.17 -19.70
N PHE A 416 4.37 -5.00 -19.44
CA PHE A 416 4.60 -3.93 -20.41
C PHE A 416 6.10 -3.69 -20.57
N ILE A 417 6.55 -3.46 -21.82
CA ILE A 417 7.96 -3.17 -22.14
C ILE A 417 8.26 -1.72 -21.75
N ASN A 418 7.38 -0.79 -22.15
CA ASN A 418 7.56 0.65 -21.95
C ASN A 418 6.20 1.34 -21.72
N GLU A 419 6.20 2.67 -21.56
CA GLU A 419 4.97 3.46 -21.38
C GLU A 419 4.12 3.55 -22.65
N HIS A 420 4.72 3.49 -23.82
CA HIS A 420 4.00 3.49 -25.09
C HIS A 420 3.10 2.26 -25.21
N ASP A 421 3.59 1.08 -24.79
CA ASP A 421 2.79 -0.15 -24.77
C ASP A 421 1.54 -0.01 -23.88
N ILE A 422 1.63 0.75 -22.79
CA ILE A 422 0.48 1.01 -21.92
C ILE A 422 -0.55 1.88 -22.64
N ILE A 423 -0.10 2.89 -23.35
CA ILE A 423 -0.96 3.80 -24.13
C ILE A 423 -1.65 3.02 -25.26
N GLU A 424 -0.88 2.28 -26.04
CA GLU A 424 -1.41 1.45 -27.13
C GLU A 424 -2.42 0.42 -26.62
N PHE A 425 -2.14 -0.25 -25.51
CA PHE A 425 -3.07 -1.20 -24.88
C PHE A 425 -4.36 -0.52 -24.44
N LYS A 426 -4.30 0.70 -23.86
CA LYS A 426 -5.50 1.49 -23.51
C LYS A 426 -6.33 1.83 -24.72
N ASP A 427 -5.71 2.26 -25.82
CA ASP A 427 -6.42 2.63 -27.05
C ASP A 427 -7.14 1.43 -27.68
N ILE A 428 -6.47 0.27 -27.73
CA ILE A 428 -7.05 -0.98 -28.21
C ILE A 428 -8.26 -1.37 -27.34
N LEU A 429 -8.06 -1.41 -26.02
CA LEU A 429 -9.10 -1.82 -25.08
C LEU A 429 -10.28 -0.86 -25.08
N CYS A 430 -10.04 0.46 -25.19
CA CYS A 430 -11.08 1.46 -25.33
C CYS A 430 -11.89 1.25 -26.60
N GLY A 431 -11.24 0.92 -27.73
CA GLY A 431 -11.91 0.60 -28.98
C GLY A 431 -12.87 -0.58 -28.83
N GLN A 432 -12.45 -1.64 -28.15
CA GLN A 432 -13.26 -2.82 -27.88
C GLN A 432 -14.42 -2.52 -26.93
N ALA A 433 -14.18 -1.79 -25.85
CA ALA A 433 -15.10 -1.59 -24.75
C ALA A 433 -16.20 -0.52 -25.00
N LYS A 434 -16.16 0.21 -26.11
CA LYS A 434 -17.18 1.23 -26.47
C LYS A 434 -18.61 0.68 -26.47
N GLN A 435 -18.78 -0.57 -26.91
CA GLN A 435 -20.10 -1.21 -27.02
C GLN A 435 -20.75 -1.51 -25.66
N VAL A 436 -19.96 -1.51 -24.59
CA VAL A 436 -20.41 -1.81 -23.21
C VAL A 436 -20.28 -0.59 -22.29
N ASN A 437 -20.41 0.61 -22.87
CA ASN A 437 -20.41 1.90 -22.16
C ASN A 437 -19.15 2.22 -21.35
N CYS A 438 -18.01 1.60 -21.67
CA CYS A 438 -16.73 1.94 -21.04
C CYS A 438 -16.13 3.16 -21.75
N THR A 439 -15.99 4.25 -21.01
CA THR A 439 -15.32 5.46 -21.50
C THR A 439 -13.79 5.31 -21.49
N TYR A 440 -13.08 6.21 -22.18
CA TYR A 440 -11.62 6.26 -22.11
C TYR A 440 -11.12 6.41 -20.66
N ASN A 441 -11.78 7.24 -19.86
CA ASN A 441 -11.43 7.43 -18.45
C ASN A 441 -11.60 6.13 -17.64
N THR A 442 -12.67 5.39 -17.87
CA THR A 442 -12.89 4.07 -17.24
C THR A 442 -11.75 3.09 -17.59
N ILE A 443 -11.39 3.01 -18.86
CA ILE A 443 -10.30 2.14 -19.32
C ILE A 443 -8.95 2.61 -18.76
N ASP A 444 -8.70 3.92 -18.74
CA ASP A 444 -7.48 4.49 -18.14
C ASP A 444 -7.37 4.11 -16.67
N GLU A 445 -8.44 4.24 -15.89
CA GLU A 445 -8.47 3.84 -14.48
C GLU A 445 -8.22 2.33 -14.33
N TRP A 446 -8.86 1.48 -15.11
CA TRP A 446 -8.68 0.03 -15.03
C TRP A 446 -7.26 -0.41 -15.41
N VAL A 447 -6.72 0.11 -16.50
CA VAL A 447 -5.34 -0.23 -16.90
C VAL A 447 -4.34 0.27 -15.86
N ASN A 448 -4.59 1.43 -15.25
CA ASN A 448 -3.76 1.96 -14.19
C ASN A 448 -3.81 1.13 -12.91
N ARG A 449 -4.94 0.46 -12.60
CA ARG A 449 -5.14 -0.41 -11.43
C ARG A 449 -4.72 -1.86 -11.69
N TYR A 450 -5.06 -2.41 -12.85
CA TYR A 450 -4.99 -3.84 -13.14
C TYR A 450 -4.02 -4.20 -14.26
N GLY A 451 -3.49 -3.22 -14.98
CA GLY A 451 -2.62 -3.45 -16.15
C GLY A 451 -3.34 -4.25 -17.22
N LYS A 452 -2.67 -5.28 -17.75
CA LYS A 452 -3.27 -6.17 -18.76
C LYS A 452 -4.44 -7.00 -18.23
N ASP A 453 -4.54 -7.20 -16.92
CA ASP A 453 -5.69 -7.89 -16.32
C ASP A 453 -7.01 -7.07 -16.49
N ALA A 454 -6.97 -5.80 -16.92
CA ALA A 454 -8.13 -4.97 -17.26
C ALA A 454 -8.95 -5.55 -18.45
N GLU A 455 -8.33 -6.34 -19.31
CA GLU A 455 -9.02 -7.06 -20.39
C GLU A 455 -10.11 -7.99 -19.85
N HIS A 456 -9.86 -8.71 -18.75
CA HIS A 456 -10.87 -9.55 -18.10
C HIS A 456 -12.07 -8.75 -17.58
N ILE A 457 -11.85 -7.51 -17.14
CA ILE A 457 -12.97 -6.64 -16.69
C ILE A 457 -13.83 -6.27 -17.88
N VAL A 458 -13.23 -5.99 -19.03
CA VAL A 458 -13.97 -5.72 -20.27
C VAL A 458 -14.76 -6.95 -20.73
N GLU A 459 -14.17 -8.15 -20.67
CA GLU A 459 -14.87 -9.41 -20.94
C GLU A 459 -16.09 -9.61 -20.03
N ILE A 460 -15.94 -9.33 -18.73
CA ILE A 460 -17.05 -9.37 -17.77
C ILE A 460 -18.12 -8.34 -18.12
N ALA A 461 -17.73 -7.10 -18.50
CA ALA A 461 -18.67 -6.06 -18.92
C ALA A 461 -19.48 -6.50 -20.13
N PHE A 462 -18.87 -7.17 -21.12
CA PHE A 462 -19.59 -7.76 -22.27
C PHE A 462 -20.58 -8.85 -21.84
N ALA A 463 -20.17 -9.72 -20.92
CA ALA A 463 -21.05 -10.80 -20.43
C ALA A 463 -22.26 -10.22 -19.66
N LEU A 464 -22.06 -9.17 -18.88
CA LEU A 464 -23.11 -8.52 -18.08
C LEU A 464 -24.00 -7.57 -18.90
N TRP A 465 -23.54 -7.10 -20.07
CA TRP A 465 -24.26 -6.12 -20.89
C TRP A 465 -25.71 -6.50 -21.20
N PRO A 466 -26.05 -7.72 -21.62
CA PRO A 466 -27.46 -8.08 -21.89
C PRO A 466 -28.30 -8.16 -20.61
N GLU A 467 -27.70 -8.44 -19.44
CA GLU A 467 -28.40 -8.72 -18.19
C GLU A 467 -28.76 -7.47 -17.38
N ILE A 468 -27.94 -6.40 -17.47
CA ILE A 468 -28.11 -5.18 -16.69
C ILE A 468 -28.96 -4.19 -17.49
N SER A 469 -30.10 -3.73 -16.94
CA SER A 469 -30.99 -2.77 -17.58
C SER A 469 -30.37 -1.37 -17.67
N GLU A 470 -29.79 -0.91 -16.57
CA GLU A 470 -29.17 0.42 -16.44
C GLU A 470 -27.72 0.37 -16.89
N LYS A 471 -27.51 0.55 -18.20
CA LYS A 471 -26.22 0.36 -18.89
C LYS A 471 -25.07 1.21 -18.33
N GLU A 472 -25.39 2.32 -17.70
CA GLU A 472 -24.41 3.23 -17.10
C GLU A 472 -23.62 2.59 -15.94
N TRP A 473 -24.19 1.58 -15.26
CA TRP A 473 -23.56 0.88 -14.13
C TRP A 473 -22.75 -0.35 -14.54
N VAL A 474 -22.83 -0.77 -15.79
CA VAL A 474 -22.11 -1.98 -16.26
C VAL A 474 -20.61 -1.92 -15.94
N PRO A 475 -19.90 -0.80 -16.16
CA PRO A 475 -18.48 -0.75 -15.83
C PRO A 475 -18.19 -0.96 -14.35
N ASP A 476 -18.89 -0.26 -13.45
CA ASP A 476 -18.70 -0.39 -12.00
C ASP A 476 -19.00 -1.81 -11.50
N ILE A 477 -20.09 -2.42 -12.04
CA ILE A 477 -20.50 -3.78 -11.67
C ILE A 477 -19.51 -4.82 -12.21
N ALA A 478 -18.95 -4.62 -13.41
CA ALA A 478 -17.93 -5.49 -13.97
C ALA A 478 -16.63 -5.46 -13.15
N GLU A 479 -16.18 -4.28 -12.75
CA GLU A 479 -15.02 -4.14 -11.87
C GLU A 479 -15.26 -4.81 -10.51
N MET A 480 -16.44 -4.62 -9.92
CA MET A 480 -16.84 -5.27 -8.67
C MET A 480 -16.86 -6.80 -8.81
N HIS A 481 -17.44 -7.33 -9.88
CA HIS A 481 -17.45 -8.75 -10.18
C HIS A 481 -16.02 -9.30 -10.28
N TYR A 482 -15.14 -8.59 -10.98
CA TYR A 482 -13.74 -8.97 -11.11
C TYR A 482 -13.03 -9.07 -9.76
N VAL A 483 -13.13 -8.08 -8.89
CA VAL A 483 -12.39 -8.09 -7.62
C VAL A 483 -12.92 -9.13 -6.63
N ILE A 484 -14.21 -9.44 -6.67
CA ILE A 484 -14.81 -10.49 -5.84
C ILE A 484 -14.29 -11.87 -6.25
N HIS A 485 -14.20 -12.14 -7.56
CA HIS A 485 -13.81 -13.46 -8.06
C HIS A 485 -12.31 -13.64 -8.29
N PHE A 486 -11.53 -12.57 -8.46
CA PHE A 486 -10.11 -12.65 -8.80
C PHE A 486 -9.17 -11.93 -7.82
N GLU A 487 -9.71 -11.30 -6.75
CA GLU A 487 -8.91 -10.60 -5.75
C GLU A 487 -9.44 -10.76 -4.31
N MET A 488 -10.24 -11.80 -4.09
CA MET A 488 -10.77 -12.19 -2.77
C MET A 488 -11.46 -11.04 -2.01
N CYS A 489 -12.10 -10.13 -2.74
CA CYS A 489 -12.88 -9.05 -2.14
C CYS A 489 -14.15 -9.63 -1.49
N LEU A 490 -14.30 -9.49 -0.18
CA LEU A 490 -15.43 -10.03 0.59
C LEU A 490 -16.34 -8.95 1.14
N HIS A 491 -15.79 -7.80 1.50
CA HIS A 491 -16.46 -6.72 2.19
C HIS A 491 -16.56 -5.48 1.29
N PRO A 492 -17.62 -4.65 1.37
CA PRO A 492 -17.68 -3.40 0.60
C PRO A 492 -16.50 -2.47 0.82
N SER A 493 -15.98 -2.40 2.06
CA SER A 493 -14.74 -1.64 2.36
C SER A 493 -13.52 -2.15 1.60
N ASP A 494 -13.47 -3.47 1.30
CA ASP A 494 -12.39 -4.02 0.48
C ASP A 494 -12.43 -3.41 -0.92
N TYR A 495 -13.63 -3.26 -1.49
CA TYR A 495 -13.84 -2.65 -2.79
C TYR A 495 -13.55 -1.14 -2.78
N PHE A 496 -14.31 -0.39 -1.97
CA PHE A 496 -14.29 1.08 -2.03
C PHE A 496 -13.02 1.72 -1.47
N VAL A 497 -12.31 1.05 -0.56
CA VAL A 497 -11.10 1.58 0.08
C VAL A 497 -9.83 0.99 -0.56
N ARG A 498 -9.75 -0.35 -0.70
CA ARG A 498 -8.50 -1.03 -1.03
C ARG A 498 -8.39 -1.48 -2.48
N ARG A 499 -9.52 -1.70 -3.19
CA ARG A 499 -9.46 -2.06 -4.62
C ARG A 499 -9.50 -0.81 -5.51
N THR A 500 -10.31 0.20 -5.15
CA THR A 500 -10.55 1.40 -5.99
C THR A 500 -10.03 2.70 -5.40
N SER A 501 -9.73 2.78 -4.10
CA SER A 501 -9.39 4.02 -3.36
C SER A 501 -10.48 5.11 -3.43
N ASN A 502 -11.72 4.76 -3.79
CA ASN A 502 -12.81 5.70 -3.98
C ASN A 502 -13.16 6.46 -2.69
N LEU A 503 -13.05 5.83 -1.52
CA LEU A 503 -13.28 6.51 -0.24
C LEU A 503 -12.36 7.72 -0.07
N TYR A 504 -11.12 7.63 -0.52
CA TYR A 504 -10.14 8.69 -0.30
C TYR A 504 -10.18 9.76 -1.40
N PHE A 505 -10.26 9.37 -2.67
CA PHE A 505 -10.08 10.29 -3.80
C PHE A 505 -11.36 10.59 -4.58
N ASN A 506 -12.46 9.88 -4.31
CA ASN A 506 -13.73 10.05 -5.02
C ASN A 506 -14.95 9.83 -4.10
N ARG A 507 -14.86 10.31 -2.84
CA ARG A 507 -15.85 10.08 -1.79
C ARG A 507 -17.26 10.57 -2.18
N GLU A 508 -17.35 11.73 -2.81
CA GLU A 508 -18.64 12.28 -3.27
C GLU A 508 -19.32 11.35 -4.28
N ASN A 509 -18.57 10.85 -5.25
CA ASN A 509 -19.09 9.91 -6.23
C ASN A 509 -19.43 8.54 -5.61
N LEU A 510 -18.63 8.08 -4.63
CA LEU A 510 -18.92 6.87 -3.87
C LEU A 510 -20.30 7.00 -3.19
N LEU A 511 -20.54 8.08 -2.45
CA LEU A 511 -21.83 8.31 -1.77
C LEU A 511 -23.01 8.32 -2.75
N ARG A 512 -22.84 8.98 -3.89
CA ARG A 512 -23.89 9.03 -4.93
C ARG A 512 -24.20 7.66 -5.55
N LYS A 513 -23.17 6.79 -5.70
CA LYS A 513 -23.31 5.47 -6.33
C LYS A 513 -23.64 4.36 -5.34
N PHE A 514 -23.47 4.58 -4.04
CA PHE A 514 -23.54 3.52 -3.05
C PHE A 514 -24.88 2.77 -3.05
N ASP A 515 -25.99 3.49 -3.06
CA ASP A 515 -27.34 2.89 -3.03
C ASP A 515 -27.62 1.99 -4.24
N VAL A 516 -27.00 2.27 -5.38
CA VAL A 516 -27.13 1.46 -6.60
C VAL A 516 -26.15 0.29 -6.59
N LEU A 517 -24.90 0.53 -6.23
CA LEU A 517 -23.84 -0.48 -6.32
C LEU A 517 -23.87 -1.50 -5.18
N TYR A 518 -24.34 -1.10 -3.99
CA TYR A 518 -24.37 -2.00 -2.84
C TYR A 518 -25.26 -3.23 -3.03
N PRO A 519 -26.50 -3.13 -3.56
CA PRO A 519 -27.31 -4.30 -3.91
C PRO A 519 -26.63 -5.26 -4.89
N TRP A 520 -25.87 -4.72 -5.85
CA TRP A 520 -25.09 -5.55 -6.77
C TRP A 520 -23.93 -6.26 -6.07
N PHE A 521 -23.25 -5.58 -5.14
CA PHE A 521 -22.22 -6.21 -4.32
C PHE A 521 -22.79 -7.40 -3.54
N VAL A 522 -23.92 -7.22 -2.86
CA VAL A 522 -24.63 -8.26 -2.10
C VAL A 522 -24.97 -9.46 -2.98
N LYS A 523 -25.49 -9.19 -4.20
CA LYS A 523 -25.85 -10.23 -5.17
C LYS A 523 -24.63 -11.02 -5.66
N ILE A 524 -23.55 -10.33 -6.07
CA ILE A 524 -22.34 -10.95 -6.64
C ILE A 524 -21.59 -11.73 -5.55
N ALA A 525 -21.45 -11.17 -4.36
CA ALA A 525 -20.80 -11.82 -3.22
C ALA A 525 -21.68 -12.88 -2.53
N GLN A 526 -22.93 -13.05 -2.97
CA GLN A 526 -23.92 -14.01 -2.45
C GLN A 526 -24.12 -13.88 -0.92
N LEU A 527 -24.19 -12.64 -0.42
CA LEU A 527 -24.36 -12.37 1.00
C LEU A 527 -25.82 -12.62 1.43
N ASN A 528 -26.02 -13.20 2.60
CA ASN A 528 -27.35 -13.24 3.22
C ASN A 528 -27.73 -11.85 3.78
N ASN A 529 -29.03 -11.65 4.04
CA ASN A 529 -29.56 -10.34 4.44
C ASN A 529 -28.97 -9.80 5.76
N GLU A 530 -28.64 -10.66 6.70
CA GLU A 530 -28.07 -10.27 8.00
C GLU A 530 -26.64 -9.75 7.83
N VAL A 531 -25.80 -10.50 7.12
CA VAL A 531 -24.41 -10.11 6.79
C VAL A 531 -24.40 -8.85 5.91
N ALA A 532 -25.32 -8.75 4.95
CA ALA A 532 -25.44 -7.57 4.12
C ALA A 532 -25.73 -6.32 4.95
N LYS A 533 -26.71 -6.38 5.87
CA LYS A 533 -27.01 -5.26 6.76
C LYS A 533 -25.81 -4.85 7.60
N GLN A 534 -25.11 -5.81 8.19
CA GLN A 534 -23.92 -5.59 9.00
C GLN A 534 -22.78 -4.90 8.20
N PHE A 535 -22.56 -5.34 6.96
CA PHE A 535 -21.56 -4.75 6.08
C PHE A 535 -21.92 -3.35 5.61
N ALA A 536 -23.22 -3.05 5.40
CA ALA A 536 -23.67 -1.70 5.09
C ALA A 536 -23.39 -0.74 6.26
N GLU A 537 -23.68 -1.13 7.49
CA GLU A 537 -23.42 -0.34 8.69
C GLU A 537 -21.91 -0.07 8.86
N GLN A 538 -21.08 -1.08 8.63
CA GLN A 538 -19.64 -0.96 8.75
C GLN A 538 -19.03 0.00 7.72
N ILE A 539 -19.42 -0.09 6.44
CA ILE A 539 -18.87 0.82 5.42
C ILE A 539 -19.36 2.27 5.61
N ILE A 540 -20.60 2.48 6.04
CA ILE A 540 -21.11 3.81 6.37
C ILE A 540 -20.28 4.42 7.51
N ASN A 541 -20.04 3.65 8.58
CA ASN A 541 -19.18 4.10 9.68
C ASN A 541 -17.75 4.44 9.20
N GLU A 542 -17.17 3.66 8.30
CA GLU A 542 -15.84 3.94 7.74
C GLU A 542 -15.83 5.22 6.86
N ILE A 543 -16.91 5.47 6.14
CA ILE A 543 -17.11 6.72 5.38
C ILE A 543 -17.18 7.93 6.31
N ASP A 544 -17.86 7.80 7.45
CA ASP A 544 -18.00 8.88 8.42
C ASP A 544 -16.68 9.15 9.17
N LEU A 545 -15.95 8.09 9.54
CA LEU A 545 -14.64 8.18 10.18
C LEU A 545 -13.60 8.91 9.33
N ALA A 546 -13.75 8.96 8.00
CA ALA A 546 -12.84 9.69 7.13
C ALA A 546 -12.89 11.22 7.32
N LEU A 547 -13.87 11.74 8.06
CA LEU A 547 -14.02 13.16 8.43
C LEU A 547 -14.24 13.39 9.95
N ASP A 548 -14.15 12.34 10.76
CA ASP A 548 -14.27 12.44 12.23
C ASP A 548 -12.90 12.77 12.84
N PHE A 549 -12.72 14.02 13.24
CA PHE A 549 -11.50 14.52 13.89
C PHE A 549 -11.76 14.75 15.38
N LYS A 550 -10.93 14.18 16.26
CA LYS A 550 -11.08 14.18 17.73
C LYS A 550 -10.05 15.06 18.45
#